data_7b1ec133ccf0d8f389a2d899e52a7157
#
_entry.id   7b1ec133ccf0d8f389a2d899e52a7157
#
_cell.length_a   1.000
_cell.length_b   1.000
_cell.length_c   1.000
_cell.angle_alpha   90.00
_cell.angle_beta   90.00
_cell.angle_gamma   90.00
#
_symmetry.space_group_name_H-M   'P 1'
#
loop_
_entity.id
_entity.type
_entity.pdbx_description
1 polymer ?
#
loop_
_entity_poly.entity_id
_entity_poly.type
_entity_poly.pdbx_seq_one_letter_code
_entity_poly.pdbx_strand_id
1 'polypeptide(L)'
;MKLLQTIKSKLIAAAIALWAWLKLKAVQWRIRERAIGLWERAKAFYARMGVKWRGTKAYAKLMAMEPLQRRMTVMLCGVFLLLGLIFAFNQFKSFMIKHFISGMGLPPATVSTMVVATSEWQPKLTSVGNIRAFRGVDLSTEIGGLVQVVPVKSGQDVKEGDLLIKLNDASDVAQLNSLKAMADLAKVINERDKLQLAIQAISKNVFDTSKADAQSKQAQVEAQTALVAKKNLKAPFSGRVGIVSINPGQFVNPGDKLITLQTLDPIFVDFTLPQGNAEQIQVGQEVVVTTDAFKDASFTGKITAISPKVDTNTRNIQIEAQLANPEKKVLPGMFANVNIKLGAEVKLLTLPQTAVTYNPYGSTVFIAKPTGKKDKQGKPALEAQQVFEIGRAHV
;
A
#
# COMPACT_ATOMS: atom_id res chain seq x y z
N MET A 1 26.78 28.51 30.64
CA MET A 1 26.06 29.37 29.66
C MET A 1 24.55 29.27 29.73
N LYS A 2 23.92 28.09 29.96
CA LYS A 2 22.44 27.96 30.06
C LYS A 2 21.79 28.72 31.24
N LEU A 3 22.45 28.84 32.40
CA LEU A 3 21.88 29.49 33.57
C LEU A 3 21.75 31.03 33.39
N LEU A 4 22.69 31.66 32.71
CA LEU A 4 22.67 33.11 32.40
C LEU A 4 21.58 33.51 31.40
N GLN A 5 21.23 32.63 30.47
CA GLN A 5 20.12 32.87 29.54
C GLN A 5 18.76 32.77 30.20
N THR A 6 18.59 31.85 31.16
CA THR A 6 17.34 31.69 31.91
C THR A 6 17.07 32.85 32.87
N ILE A 7 18.12 33.43 33.48
CA ILE A 7 17.99 34.61 34.33
C ILE A 7 17.64 35.84 33.49
N LYS A 8 18.25 36.00 32.32
CA LYS A 8 18.00 37.12 31.41
C LYS A 8 16.56 37.10 30.85
N SER A 9 16.03 35.93 30.50
CA SER A 9 14.65 35.80 30.05
C SER A 9 13.61 36.09 31.15
N LYS A 10 13.86 35.69 32.41
CA LYS A 10 12.97 35.99 33.54
C LYS A 10 12.98 37.48 33.89
N LEU A 11 14.13 38.18 33.82
CA LEU A 11 14.22 39.61 34.03
C LEU A 11 13.50 40.42 32.97
N ILE A 12 13.59 40.02 31.69
CA ILE A 12 12.86 40.66 30.59
C ILE A 12 11.34 40.45 30.74
N ALA A 13 10.89 39.26 31.11
CA ALA A 13 9.48 38.99 31.37
C ALA A 13 8.91 39.81 32.53
N ALA A 14 9.67 39.96 33.60
CA ALA A 14 9.29 40.80 34.78
C ALA A 14 9.22 42.31 34.40
N ALA A 15 10.14 42.80 33.56
CA ALA A 15 10.12 44.18 33.10
C ALA A 15 8.93 44.48 32.18
N ILE A 16 8.55 43.54 31.30
CA ILE A 16 7.37 43.67 30.45
C ILE A 16 6.08 43.68 31.29
N ALA A 17 5.98 42.80 32.28
CA ALA A 17 4.83 42.75 33.19
C ALA A 17 4.68 44.03 34.02
N LEU A 18 5.77 44.59 34.53
CA LEU A 18 5.77 45.86 35.26
C LEU A 18 5.35 47.02 34.35
N TRP A 19 5.84 47.07 33.15
CA TRP A 19 5.48 48.12 32.18
C TRP A 19 4.00 48.05 31.73
N ALA A 20 3.46 46.85 31.51
CA ALA A 20 2.04 46.63 31.23
C ALA A 20 1.15 47.07 32.43
N TRP A 21 1.55 46.76 33.67
CA TRP A 21 0.85 47.17 34.86
C TRP A 21 0.86 48.69 35.06
N LEU A 22 1.99 49.37 34.82
CA LEU A 22 2.10 50.84 34.86
C LEU A 22 1.23 51.52 33.80
N LYS A 23 1.17 50.98 32.58
CA LYS A 23 0.26 51.48 31.56
C LYS A 23 -1.20 51.31 31.92
N LEU A 24 -1.59 50.19 32.49
CA LEU A 24 -2.96 49.93 32.96
C LEU A 24 -3.35 50.93 34.08
N LYS A 25 -2.48 51.19 35.02
CA LYS A 25 -2.72 52.20 36.07
C LYS A 25 -2.84 53.62 35.50
N ALA A 26 -2.01 53.99 34.53
CA ALA A 26 -2.07 55.31 33.90
C ALA A 26 -3.38 55.51 33.10
N VAL A 27 -3.86 54.44 32.42
CA VAL A 27 -5.16 54.47 31.73
C VAL A 27 -6.32 54.58 32.74
N GLN A 28 -6.29 53.81 33.85
CA GLN A 28 -7.30 53.89 34.91
C GLN A 28 -7.35 55.29 35.59
N TRP A 29 -6.17 55.94 35.80
CA TRP A 29 -6.12 57.26 36.33
C TRP A 29 -6.71 58.31 35.36
N ARG A 30 -6.41 58.26 34.06
CA ARG A 30 -7.00 59.13 33.05
C ARG A 30 -8.54 58.95 32.92
N ILE A 31 -9.05 57.73 33.03
CA ILE A 31 -10.48 57.43 33.02
C ILE A 31 -11.13 58.03 34.26
N ARG A 32 -10.52 57.91 35.44
CA ARG A 32 -11.05 58.48 36.69
C ARG A 32 -11.10 59.99 36.65
N GLU A 33 -10.11 60.69 36.14
CA GLU A 33 -10.11 62.15 36.01
C GLU A 33 -11.18 62.63 35.03
N ARG A 34 -11.34 61.94 33.88
CA ARG A 34 -12.42 62.26 32.92
C ARG A 34 -13.79 61.96 33.48
N ALA A 35 -13.95 60.91 34.28
CA ALA A 35 -15.21 60.59 34.93
C ALA A 35 -15.61 61.62 35.98
N ILE A 36 -14.65 62.14 36.79
CA ILE A 36 -14.87 63.20 37.76
C ILE A 36 -15.26 64.50 37.05
N GLY A 37 -14.58 64.87 35.97
CA GLY A 37 -14.93 66.06 35.18
C GLY A 37 -16.29 65.97 34.49
N LEU A 38 -16.69 64.80 34.03
CA LEU A 38 -18.03 64.53 33.50
C LEU A 38 -19.11 64.58 34.60
N TRP A 39 -18.84 64.05 35.78
CA TRP A 39 -19.71 64.10 36.93
C TRP A 39 -20.01 65.51 37.40
N GLU A 40 -18.98 66.35 37.51
CA GLU A 40 -19.16 67.77 37.87
C GLU A 40 -19.96 68.56 36.81
N ARG A 41 -19.69 68.28 35.50
CA ARG A 41 -20.50 68.86 34.41
C ARG A 41 -21.94 68.39 34.46
N ALA A 42 -22.17 67.10 34.75
CA ALA A 42 -23.49 66.53 34.93
C ALA A 42 -24.25 67.19 36.12
N LYS A 43 -23.61 67.36 37.29
CA LYS A 43 -24.18 68.07 38.43
C LYS A 43 -24.59 69.50 38.09
N ALA A 44 -23.69 70.28 37.43
CA ALA A 44 -24.00 71.62 36.98
C ALA A 44 -25.14 71.67 35.94
N PHE A 45 -25.21 70.68 35.04
CA PHE A 45 -26.30 70.52 34.09
C PHE A 45 -27.65 70.20 34.77
N TYR A 46 -27.66 69.24 35.70
CA TYR A 46 -28.85 68.90 36.49
C TYR A 46 -29.35 70.05 37.35
N ALA A 47 -28.46 70.84 37.96
CA ALA A 47 -28.83 72.03 38.72
C ALA A 47 -29.50 73.10 37.83
N ARG A 48 -28.95 73.35 36.63
CA ARG A 48 -29.51 74.28 35.65
C ARG A 48 -30.84 73.78 35.06
N MET A 49 -30.99 72.50 34.81
CA MET A 49 -32.20 71.90 34.28
C MET A 49 -33.31 71.86 35.30
N GLY A 50 -33.01 71.61 36.61
CA GLY A 50 -33.98 71.60 37.67
C GLY A 50 -34.61 73.00 37.94
N VAL A 51 -33.86 74.08 37.77
CA VAL A 51 -34.34 75.44 37.87
C VAL A 51 -35.27 75.81 36.68
N LYS A 52 -34.90 75.41 35.44
CA LYS A 52 -35.70 75.65 34.24
C LYS A 52 -37.01 74.84 34.18
N TRP A 53 -36.99 73.63 34.77
CA TRP A 53 -38.14 72.72 34.77
C TRP A 53 -39.23 73.21 35.75
N ARG A 54 -38.88 73.81 36.86
CA ARG A 54 -39.84 74.40 37.80
C ARG A 54 -40.62 75.57 37.22
N GLY A 55 -40.13 76.24 36.17
CA GLY A 55 -40.80 77.32 35.46
C GLY A 55 -41.66 76.85 34.29
N THR A 56 -41.75 75.59 33.99
CA THR A 56 -42.54 75.11 32.85
C THR A 56 -44.00 74.84 33.20
N LYS A 57 -44.93 75.12 32.19
CA LYS A 57 -46.31 74.80 32.32
C LYS A 57 -46.58 73.32 32.67
N ALA A 58 -45.71 72.43 32.26
CA ALA A 58 -45.80 71.01 32.56
C ALA A 58 -45.66 70.72 34.04
N TYR A 59 -44.71 71.40 34.73
CA TYR A 59 -44.46 71.25 36.18
C TYR A 59 -45.66 71.80 36.95
N ALA A 60 -46.18 72.93 36.58
CA ALA A 60 -47.40 73.53 37.19
C ALA A 60 -48.63 72.60 37.03
N LYS A 61 -48.83 72.00 35.88
CA LYS A 61 -49.92 71.05 35.63
C LYS A 61 -49.76 69.75 36.45
N LEU A 62 -48.50 69.30 36.62
CA LEU A 62 -48.20 68.10 37.40
C LEU A 62 -48.39 68.33 38.92
N MET A 63 -48.18 69.57 39.39
CA MET A 63 -48.37 69.92 40.78
C MET A 63 -49.93 70.18 41.08
N ALA A 64 -50.77 70.49 40.11
CA ALA A 64 -52.15 70.65 40.28
C ALA A 64 -52.97 69.33 40.26
N MET A 65 -52.32 68.19 40.03
CA MET A 65 -52.99 66.89 40.04
C MET A 65 -53.09 66.32 41.48
N GLU A 66 -54.08 65.45 41.70
CA GLU A 66 -54.20 64.72 42.98
C GLU A 66 -52.97 63.89 43.30
N PRO A 67 -52.65 63.73 44.59
CA PRO A 67 -51.33 63.06 45.00
C PRO A 67 -51.13 61.64 44.46
N LEU A 68 -52.22 60.91 44.20
CA LEU A 68 -52.14 59.56 43.63
C LEU A 68 -51.85 59.59 42.11
N GLN A 69 -52.56 60.49 41.37
CA GLN A 69 -52.35 60.65 39.90
C GLN A 69 -50.94 61.22 39.63
N ARG A 70 -50.44 62.13 40.46
CA ARG A 70 -49.07 62.64 40.32
C ARG A 70 -47.99 61.57 40.49
N ARG A 71 -48.18 60.67 41.48
CA ARG A 71 -47.27 59.55 41.64
C ARG A 71 -47.27 58.57 40.45
N MET A 72 -48.45 58.25 39.91
CA MET A 72 -48.59 57.39 38.74
C MET A 72 -47.96 58.02 37.50
N THR A 73 -48.18 59.29 37.22
CA THR A 73 -47.59 59.99 36.06
C THR A 73 -46.07 60.07 36.13
N VAL A 74 -45.53 60.37 37.32
CA VAL A 74 -44.08 60.37 37.49
C VAL A 74 -43.45 58.96 37.30
N MET A 75 -44.14 57.91 37.80
CA MET A 75 -43.70 56.53 37.65
C MET A 75 -43.78 56.09 36.15
N LEU A 76 -44.88 56.41 35.46
CA LEU A 76 -45.02 56.15 34.02
C LEU A 76 -43.98 56.87 33.17
N CYS A 77 -43.72 58.17 33.45
CA CYS A 77 -42.65 58.93 32.80
C CYS A 77 -41.28 58.32 33.05
N GLY A 78 -41.01 57.83 34.28
CA GLY A 78 -39.79 57.11 34.62
C GLY A 78 -39.61 55.81 33.82
N VAL A 79 -40.68 55.01 33.70
CA VAL A 79 -40.68 53.78 32.91
C VAL A 79 -40.47 54.06 31.43
N PHE A 80 -41.16 55.06 30.87
CA PHE A 80 -40.98 55.47 29.46
C PHE A 80 -39.57 56.00 29.20
N LEU A 81 -39.00 56.75 30.14
CA LEU A 81 -37.62 57.23 30.02
C LEU A 81 -36.60 56.08 30.06
N LEU A 82 -36.84 55.10 30.93
CA LEU A 82 -36.00 53.90 31.04
C LEU A 82 -36.07 53.03 29.78
N LEU A 83 -37.29 52.79 29.24
CA LEU A 83 -37.50 52.10 27.99
C LEU A 83 -36.88 52.84 26.80
N GLY A 84 -37.05 54.18 26.76
CA GLY A 84 -36.40 55.02 25.73
C GLY A 84 -34.87 54.94 25.77
N LEU A 85 -34.30 54.89 26.98
CA LEU A 85 -32.87 54.78 27.17
C LEU A 85 -32.33 53.39 26.73
N ILE A 86 -33.08 52.35 27.06
CA ILE A 86 -32.77 50.99 26.59
C ILE A 86 -32.86 50.91 25.06
N PHE A 87 -33.89 51.48 24.46
CA PHE A 87 -34.08 51.53 23.02
C PHE A 87 -32.95 52.31 22.33
N ALA A 88 -32.62 53.50 22.83
CA ALA A 88 -31.52 54.33 22.34
C ALA A 88 -30.17 53.61 22.45
N PHE A 89 -29.96 52.90 23.56
CA PHE A 89 -28.74 52.10 23.75
C PHE A 89 -28.67 50.95 22.77
N ASN A 90 -29.77 50.28 22.51
CA ASN A 90 -29.82 49.18 21.55
C ASN A 90 -29.59 49.64 20.10
N GLN A 91 -30.20 50.82 19.72
CA GLN A 91 -29.93 51.46 18.43
C GLN A 91 -28.49 51.93 18.30
N PHE A 92 -27.91 52.52 19.36
CA PHE A 92 -26.51 52.93 19.39
C PHE A 92 -25.59 51.74 19.25
N LYS A 93 -25.85 50.63 19.97
CA LYS A 93 -25.14 49.38 19.85
C LYS A 93 -25.19 48.81 18.42
N SER A 94 -26.37 48.79 17.80
CA SER A 94 -26.57 48.30 16.45
C SER A 94 -25.84 49.17 15.42
N PHE A 95 -25.83 50.47 15.59
CA PHE A 95 -25.11 51.45 14.76
C PHE A 95 -23.58 51.27 14.91
N MET A 96 -23.07 51.12 16.13
CA MET A 96 -21.66 50.87 16.40
C MET A 96 -21.22 49.54 15.80
N ILE A 97 -22.00 48.47 15.95
CA ILE A 97 -21.70 47.16 15.38
C ILE A 97 -21.62 47.22 13.86
N LYS A 98 -22.64 47.87 13.22
CA LYS A 98 -22.62 48.02 11.76
C LYS A 98 -21.47 48.86 11.24
N HIS A 99 -21.09 49.91 11.96
CA HIS A 99 -20.07 50.86 11.48
C HIS A 99 -18.63 50.36 11.80
N PHE A 100 -18.43 49.63 12.92
CA PHE A 100 -17.13 49.12 13.31
C PHE A 100 -16.81 47.77 12.68
N ILE A 101 -17.80 46.87 12.60
CA ILE A 101 -17.57 45.51 12.09
C ILE A 101 -17.57 45.49 10.57
N SER A 102 -18.41 46.31 9.89
CA SER A 102 -18.37 46.37 8.42
C SER A 102 -17.09 47.05 7.86
N GLY A 103 -16.38 47.83 8.68
CA GLY A 103 -15.10 48.42 8.31
C GLY A 103 -13.86 47.56 8.62
N MET A 104 -13.99 46.57 9.50
CA MET A 104 -12.96 45.57 9.77
C MET A 104 -13.16 44.39 8.83
N GLY A 105 -12.64 44.49 7.61
CA GLY A 105 -12.41 43.28 6.79
C GLY A 105 -11.61 42.28 7.60
N LEU A 106 -11.96 40.98 7.53
CA LEU A 106 -11.17 39.93 8.15
C LEU A 106 -9.69 40.12 7.79
N PRO A 107 -8.78 40.03 8.74
CA PRO A 107 -7.36 40.17 8.45
C PRO A 107 -6.99 39.13 7.38
N PRO A 108 -6.17 39.51 6.37
CA PRO A 108 -5.74 38.56 5.35
C PRO A 108 -5.02 37.40 6.02
N ALA A 109 -5.52 36.19 5.84
CA ALA A 109 -4.89 34.98 6.31
C ALA A 109 -3.72 34.64 5.38
N THR A 110 -2.55 34.34 5.93
CA THR A 110 -1.41 33.86 5.17
C THR A 110 -1.66 32.38 4.85
N VAL A 111 -1.77 32.05 3.57
CA VAL A 111 -1.99 30.69 3.11
C VAL A 111 -0.86 30.32 2.12
N SER A 112 -0.45 29.07 2.15
CA SER A 112 0.44 28.51 1.14
C SER A 112 -0.41 28.07 -0.05
N THR A 113 -0.04 28.49 -1.26
CA THR A 113 -0.71 28.07 -2.49
C THR A 113 0.23 27.23 -3.33
N MET A 114 -0.32 26.27 -4.06
CA MET A 114 0.41 25.48 -5.03
C MET A 114 -0.33 25.44 -6.36
N VAL A 115 0.41 25.28 -7.43
CA VAL A 115 -0.16 25.05 -8.76
C VAL A 115 -0.54 23.58 -8.87
N VAL A 116 -1.74 23.29 -9.32
CA VAL A 116 -2.21 21.92 -9.58
C VAL A 116 -1.37 21.32 -10.68
N ALA A 117 -0.78 20.16 -10.44
CA ALA A 117 -0.02 19.42 -11.43
C ALA A 117 -0.85 18.30 -12.04
N THR A 118 -0.64 18.04 -13.32
CA THR A 118 -1.17 16.83 -13.97
C THR A 118 -0.16 15.73 -13.76
N SER A 119 -0.57 14.62 -13.17
CA SER A 119 0.23 13.39 -13.06
C SER A 119 -0.40 12.27 -13.87
N GLU A 120 0.45 11.45 -14.46
CA GLU A 120 0.02 10.20 -15.09
C GLU A 120 -0.24 9.18 -13.99
N TRP A 121 -1.45 8.68 -13.95
CA TRP A 121 -1.89 7.71 -12.96
C TRP A 121 -2.46 6.48 -13.64
N GLN A 122 -1.97 5.33 -13.22
CA GLN A 122 -2.45 4.04 -13.71
C GLN A 122 -3.11 3.30 -12.55
N PRO A 123 -4.38 2.91 -12.70
CA PRO A 123 -5.03 2.06 -11.71
C PRO A 123 -4.24 0.75 -11.56
N LYS A 124 -4.06 0.32 -10.32
CA LYS A 124 -3.37 -0.93 -10.03
C LYS A 124 -4.15 -1.74 -9.00
N LEU A 125 -4.14 -3.05 -9.15
CA LEU A 125 -4.54 -3.97 -8.09
C LEU A 125 -3.29 -4.47 -7.39
N THR A 126 -3.32 -4.47 -6.07
CA THR A 126 -2.23 -4.98 -5.25
C THR A 126 -2.66 -6.29 -4.60
N SER A 127 -1.79 -7.28 -4.65
CA SER A 127 -1.98 -8.56 -3.97
C SER A 127 -0.66 -9.04 -3.39
N VAL A 128 -0.75 -10.00 -2.48
CA VAL A 128 0.41 -10.72 -1.93
C VAL A 128 0.44 -12.11 -2.52
N GLY A 129 1.62 -12.58 -2.90
CA GLY A 129 1.82 -13.89 -3.50
C GLY A 129 3.07 -14.57 -2.98
N ASN A 130 3.23 -15.82 -3.40
CA ASN A 130 4.39 -16.64 -3.12
C ASN A 130 5.15 -16.94 -4.41
N ILE A 131 6.45 -16.85 -4.34
CA ILE A 131 7.30 -17.18 -5.46
C ILE A 131 7.50 -18.69 -5.51
N ARG A 132 7.34 -19.27 -6.71
CA ARG A 132 7.48 -20.69 -6.97
C ARG A 132 8.43 -20.90 -8.15
N ALA A 133 9.25 -21.95 -8.08
CA ALA A 133 10.07 -22.35 -9.21
C ALA A 133 9.22 -22.73 -10.43
N PHE A 134 9.70 -22.43 -11.63
CA PHE A 134 9.07 -22.92 -12.86
C PHE A 134 8.94 -24.44 -12.87
N ARG A 135 10.01 -25.14 -12.50
CA ARG A 135 10.07 -26.55 -12.20
C ARG A 135 10.85 -26.76 -10.92
N GLY A 136 10.29 -27.45 -9.97
CA GLY A 136 10.95 -27.77 -8.70
C GLY A 136 10.58 -29.18 -8.29
N VAL A 137 11.57 -30.00 -7.99
CA VAL A 137 11.37 -31.38 -7.56
C VAL A 137 12.39 -31.77 -6.51
N ASP A 138 11.95 -32.54 -5.54
CA ASP A 138 12.82 -33.28 -4.64
C ASP A 138 13.09 -34.65 -5.30
N LEU A 139 14.30 -34.82 -5.78
CA LEU A 139 14.73 -36.06 -6.43
C LEU A 139 14.93 -37.14 -5.38
N SER A 140 14.34 -38.30 -5.63
CA SER A 140 14.45 -39.52 -4.82
C SER A 140 14.87 -40.67 -5.70
N THR A 141 15.42 -41.72 -5.10
CA THR A 141 15.71 -42.97 -5.82
C THR A 141 14.48 -43.88 -5.83
N GLU A 142 14.30 -44.61 -6.93
CA GLU A 142 13.27 -45.65 -7.04
C GLU A 142 13.69 -46.96 -6.41
N ILE A 143 15.02 -47.18 -6.29
CA ILE A 143 15.61 -48.41 -5.74
C ILE A 143 16.65 -48.08 -4.69
N GLY A 144 16.70 -48.88 -3.67
CA GLY A 144 17.71 -48.72 -2.61
C GLY A 144 19.12 -49.12 -3.07
N GLY A 145 20.11 -48.56 -2.37
CA GLY A 145 21.53 -48.94 -2.63
C GLY A 145 22.53 -48.06 -1.89
N LEU A 146 23.79 -48.47 -1.99
CA LEU A 146 24.90 -47.73 -1.46
C LEU A 146 25.28 -46.60 -2.45
N VAL A 147 25.41 -45.38 -1.99
CA VAL A 147 25.89 -44.28 -2.80
C VAL A 147 27.36 -44.50 -3.16
N GLN A 148 27.68 -44.56 -4.42
CA GLN A 148 29.02 -44.73 -4.94
C GLN A 148 29.75 -43.41 -5.14
N VAL A 149 29.08 -42.49 -5.88
CA VAL A 149 29.65 -41.19 -6.25
C VAL A 149 28.51 -40.12 -6.26
N VAL A 150 28.85 -38.92 -5.82
CA VAL A 150 28.03 -37.71 -5.93
C VAL A 150 28.88 -36.67 -6.67
N PRO A 151 28.77 -36.59 -8.01
CA PRO A 151 29.64 -35.71 -8.80
C PRO A 151 29.26 -34.24 -8.72
N VAL A 152 28.06 -33.90 -8.20
CA VAL A 152 27.53 -32.54 -8.13
C VAL A 152 27.79 -31.89 -6.79
N LYS A 153 27.95 -30.56 -6.79
CA LYS A 153 28.14 -29.74 -5.58
C LYS A 153 26.84 -29.00 -5.24
N SER A 154 26.65 -28.67 -3.95
CA SER A 154 25.58 -27.83 -3.50
C SER A 154 25.60 -26.47 -4.22
N GLY A 155 24.44 -26.02 -4.73
CA GLY A 155 24.29 -24.76 -5.44
C GLY A 155 24.76 -24.77 -6.90
N GLN A 156 25.21 -25.91 -7.44
CA GLN A 156 25.70 -26.04 -8.82
C GLN A 156 24.53 -25.99 -9.80
N ASP A 157 24.72 -25.29 -10.93
CA ASP A 157 23.81 -25.37 -12.08
C ASP A 157 24.12 -26.63 -12.89
N VAL A 158 23.08 -27.40 -13.22
CA VAL A 158 23.15 -28.64 -13.97
C VAL A 158 22.24 -28.59 -15.17
N LYS A 159 22.57 -29.38 -16.22
CA LYS A 159 21.75 -29.55 -17.41
C LYS A 159 20.92 -30.83 -17.30
N GLU A 160 19.84 -30.88 -18.06
CA GLU A 160 19.06 -32.10 -18.22
C GLU A 160 19.92 -33.26 -18.66
N GLY A 161 19.78 -34.42 -18.01
CA GLY A 161 20.56 -35.62 -18.24
C GLY A 161 21.87 -35.73 -17.46
N ASP A 162 22.34 -34.66 -16.80
CA ASP A 162 23.56 -34.71 -15.98
C ASP A 162 23.41 -35.71 -14.83
N LEU A 163 24.46 -36.46 -14.54
CA LEU A 163 24.50 -37.41 -13.44
C LEU A 163 24.59 -36.66 -12.11
N LEU A 164 23.65 -36.90 -11.21
CA LEU A 164 23.59 -36.27 -9.89
C LEU A 164 24.10 -37.21 -8.80
N ILE A 165 23.67 -38.47 -8.83
CA ILE A 165 24.06 -39.49 -7.88
C ILE A 165 24.22 -40.81 -8.64
N LYS A 166 25.27 -41.53 -8.33
CA LYS A 166 25.45 -42.90 -8.77
C LYS A 166 25.40 -43.84 -7.59
N LEU A 167 24.48 -44.80 -7.61
CA LEU A 167 24.45 -45.90 -6.67
C LEU A 167 25.40 -46.99 -7.13
N ASN A 168 25.83 -47.84 -6.21
CA ASN A 168 26.65 -49.00 -6.55
C ASN A 168 25.84 -49.96 -7.45
N ASP A 169 26.28 -50.12 -8.68
CA ASP A 169 25.63 -50.88 -9.73
C ASP A 169 26.51 -52.08 -10.22
N ALA A 170 27.61 -52.36 -9.53
CA ALA A 170 28.58 -53.34 -10.00
C ALA A 170 27.99 -54.74 -10.21
N SER A 171 27.15 -55.22 -9.28
CA SER A 171 26.45 -56.49 -9.40
C SER A 171 25.40 -56.49 -10.54
N ASP A 172 24.69 -55.39 -10.67
CA ASP A 172 23.63 -55.26 -11.67
C ASP A 172 24.20 -55.18 -13.11
N VAL A 173 25.34 -54.48 -13.24
CA VAL A 173 26.10 -54.43 -14.53
C VAL A 173 26.67 -55.80 -14.88
N ALA A 174 27.24 -56.55 -13.89
CA ALA A 174 27.72 -57.90 -14.14
C ALA A 174 26.58 -58.84 -14.61
N GLN A 175 25.41 -58.75 -13.99
CA GLN A 175 24.22 -59.48 -14.36
C GLN A 175 23.73 -59.08 -15.78
N LEU A 176 23.75 -57.77 -16.10
CA LEU A 176 23.39 -57.27 -17.43
C LEU A 176 24.32 -57.82 -18.49
N ASN A 177 25.62 -57.87 -18.22
CA ASN A 177 26.59 -58.46 -19.18
C ASN A 177 26.38 -59.95 -19.40
N SER A 178 26.02 -60.72 -18.37
CA SER A 178 25.66 -62.12 -18.48
C SER A 178 24.39 -62.32 -19.33
N LEU A 179 23.36 -61.53 -19.09
CA LEU A 179 22.10 -61.57 -19.83
C LEU A 179 22.31 -61.17 -21.32
N LYS A 180 23.16 -60.20 -21.61
CA LYS A 180 23.52 -59.79 -22.95
C LYS A 180 24.18 -60.96 -23.71
N ALA A 181 25.14 -61.64 -23.09
CA ALA A 181 25.80 -62.82 -23.70
C ALA A 181 24.80 -63.94 -24.03
N MET A 182 23.80 -64.18 -23.13
CA MET A 182 22.74 -65.15 -23.37
C MET A 182 21.81 -64.72 -24.50
N ALA A 183 21.44 -63.43 -24.57
CA ALA A 183 20.59 -62.91 -25.66
C ALA A 183 21.31 -62.93 -27.01
N ASP A 184 22.61 -62.63 -27.03
CA ASP A 184 23.40 -62.68 -28.24
C ASP A 184 23.51 -64.14 -28.78
N LEU A 185 23.71 -65.10 -27.87
CA LEU A 185 23.68 -66.52 -28.26
C LEU A 185 22.36 -66.96 -28.84
N ALA A 186 21.23 -66.59 -28.13
CA ALA A 186 19.89 -66.93 -28.61
C ALA A 186 19.58 -66.28 -29.94
N LYS A 187 20.03 -65.03 -30.17
CA LYS A 187 19.92 -64.32 -31.44
C LYS A 187 20.65 -65.07 -32.57
N VAL A 188 21.88 -65.49 -32.33
CA VAL A 188 22.69 -66.27 -33.32
C VAL A 188 22.00 -67.60 -33.66
N ILE A 189 21.45 -68.30 -32.65
CA ILE A 189 20.73 -69.55 -32.88
C ILE A 189 19.48 -69.29 -33.71
N ASN A 190 18.69 -68.28 -33.37
CA ASN A 190 17.49 -67.94 -34.12
C ASN A 190 17.79 -67.51 -35.60
N GLU A 191 18.86 -66.75 -35.79
CA GLU A 191 19.29 -66.36 -37.15
C GLU A 191 19.72 -67.61 -37.95
N ARG A 192 20.46 -68.53 -37.35
CA ARG A 192 20.83 -69.81 -37.99
C ARG A 192 19.60 -70.64 -38.27
N ASP A 193 18.67 -70.79 -37.35
CA ASP A 193 17.42 -71.57 -37.55
C ASP A 193 16.50 -70.94 -38.62
N LYS A 194 16.51 -69.63 -38.75
CA LYS A 194 15.83 -68.89 -39.78
C LYS A 194 16.36 -69.29 -41.17
N LEU A 195 17.71 -69.40 -41.31
CA LEU A 195 18.33 -69.84 -42.56
C LEU A 195 18.04 -71.31 -42.85
N GLN A 196 18.04 -72.19 -41.85
CA GLN A 196 17.73 -73.59 -41.94
C GLN A 196 16.26 -73.83 -42.30
N LEU A 197 15.34 -73.04 -41.77
CA LEU A 197 13.92 -73.11 -42.16
C LEU A 197 13.71 -72.68 -43.58
N ALA A 198 14.44 -71.69 -44.10
CA ALA A 198 14.35 -71.25 -45.50
C ALA A 198 14.73 -72.36 -46.52
N ILE A 199 15.64 -73.27 -46.10
CA ILE A 199 16.01 -74.47 -46.93
C ILE A 199 15.31 -75.70 -46.43
N GLN A 200 14.22 -75.59 -45.62
CA GLN A 200 13.41 -76.70 -45.10
C GLN A 200 14.21 -77.75 -44.29
N ALA A 201 15.36 -77.36 -43.70
CA ALA A 201 16.18 -78.25 -42.92
C ALA A 201 15.68 -78.47 -41.49
N ILE A 202 14.78 -77.59 -41.01
CA ILE A 202 14.14 -77.69 -39.69
C ILE A 202 12.64 -77.45 -39.80
N SER A 203 11.89 -77.88 -38.79
CA SER A 203 10.47 -77.61 -38.70
C SER A 203 10.17 -76.14 -38.26
N LYS A 204 9.00 -75.63 -38.68
CA LYS A 204 8.54 -74.31 -38.26
C LYS A 204 8.47 -74.15 -36.71
N ASN A 205 8.10 -75.26 -36.01
CA ASN A 205 8.03 -75.25 -34.54
C ASN A 205 9.40 -75.03 -33.92
N VAL A 206 10.46 -75.59 -34.47
CA VAL A 206 11.85 -75.35 -33.94
C VAL A 206 12.22 -73.89 -34.11
N PHE A 207 11.97 -73.31 -35.32
CA PHE A 207 12.21 -71.90 -35.57
C PHE A 207 11.37 -70.99 -34.64
N ASP A 208 10.08 -71.27 -34.48
CA ASP A 208 9.17 -70.48 -33.61
C ASP A 208 9.65 -70.54 -32.17
N THR A 209 10.15 -71.68 -31.71
CA THR A 209 10.76 -71.85 -30.38
C THR A 209 12.04 -71.02 -30.19
N SER A 210 12.98 -71.09 -31.13
CA SER A 210 14.20 -70.29 -31.05
C SER A 210 13.95 -68.81 -31.18
N LYS A 211 12.95 -68.39 -31.95
CA LYS A 211 12.51 -67.02 -32.04
C LYS A 211 11.92 -66.51 -30.74
N ALA A 212 11.07 -67.33 -30.10
CA ALA A 212 10.46 -66.95 -28.79
C ALA A 212 11.53 -66.87 -27.69
N ASP A 213 12.51 -67.77 -27.71
CA ASP A 213 13.64 -67.73 -26.75
C ASP A 213 14.51 -66.47 -26.97
N ALA A 214 14.86 -66.13 -28.21
CA ALA A 214 15.60 -64.90 -28.50
C ALA A 214 14.87 -63.65 -28.03
N GLN A 215 13.57 -63.59 -28.24
CA GLN A 215 12.71 -62.46 -27.76
C GLN A 215 12.66 -62.42 -26.23
N SER A 216 12.52 -63.56 -25.57
CA SER A 216 12.53 -63.64 -24.10
C SER A 216 13.85 -63.16 -23.50
N LYS A 217 15.01 -63.63 -24.06
CA LYS A 217 16.32 -63.17 -23.59
C LYS A 217 16.56 -61.69 -23.82
N GLN A 218 16.12 -61.18 -24.96
CA GLN A 218 16.18 -59.74 -25.22
C GLN A 218 15.36 -58.91 -24.22
N ALA A 219 14.12 -59.33 -23.89
CA ALA A 219 13.30 -58.69 -22.89
C ALA A 219 13.98 -58.72 -21.47
N GLN A 220 14.68 -59.79 -21.15
CA GLN A 220 15.47 -59.86 -19.88
C GLN A 220 16.61 -58.84 -19.87
N VAL A 221 17.31 -58.64 -21.01
CA VAL A 221 18.35 -57.60 -21.11
C VAL A 221 17.73 -56.21 -20.95
N GLU A 222 16.60 -55.93 -21.54
CA GLU A 222 15.91 -54.64 -21.45
C GLU A 222 15.49 -54.36 -19.99
N ALA A 223 14.90 -55.33 -19.30
CA ALA A 223 14.52 -55.23 -17.90
C ALA A 223 15.75 -54.93 -16.99
N GLN A 224 16.85 -55.66 -17.18
CA GLN A 224 18.08 -55.43 -16.42
C GLN A 224 18.75 -54.10 -16.78
N THR A 225 18.67 -53.67 -18.02
CA THR A 225 19.18 -52.37 -18.47
C THR A 225 18.40 -51.21 -17.77
N ALA A 226 17.07 -51.33 -17.69
CA ALA A 226 16.27 -50.39 -16.93
C ALA A 226 16.62 -50.35 -15.43
N LEU A 227 16.91 -51.52 -14.83
CA LEU A 227 17.34 -51.59 -13.44
C LEU A 227 18.70 -50.88 -13.19
N VAL A 228 19.68 -51.12 -14.09
CA VAL A 228 20.97 -50.38 -14.03
C VAL A 228 20.78 -48.89 -14.28
N ALA A 229 19.87 -48.51 -15.17
CA ALA A 229 19.58 -47.09 -15.40
C ALA A 229 19.03 -46.40 -14.18
N LYS A 230 18.19 -47.07 -13.36
CA LYS A 230 17.63 -46.55 -12.11
C LYS A 230 18.66 -46.35 -11.02
N LYS A 231 19.86 -47.00 -11.14
CA LYS A 231 20.97 -46.74 -10.21
C LYS A 231 21.70 -45.43 -10.47
N ASN A 232 21.45 -44.78 -11.62
CA ASN A 232 22.03 -43.54 -12.02
C ASN A 232 20.97 -42.44 -11.96
N LEU A 233 20.91 -41.67 -10.87
CA LEU A 233 19.98 -40.56 -10.72
C LEU A 233 20.48 -39.38 -11.56
N LYS A 234 19.73 -39.05 -12.61
CA LYS A 234 20.04 -37.96 -13.54
C LYS A 234 19.08 -36.81 -13.34
N ALA A 235 19.49 -35.59 -13.72
CA ALA A 235 18.67 -34.42 -13.71
C ALA A 235 17.54 -34.53 -14.74
N PRO A 236 16.24 -34.44 -14.35
CA PRO A 236 15.12 -34.52 -15.28
C PRO A 236 14.89 -33.23 -16.08
N PHE A 237 15.50 -32.14 -15.69
CA PHE A 237 15.53 -30.85 -16.37
C PHE A 237 16.72 -30.02 -15.90
N SER A 238 17.06 -28.98 -16.68
CA SER A 238 18.14 -28.05 -16.31
C SER A 238 17.71 -27.13 -15.17
N GLY A 239 18.57 -26.96 -14.16
CA GLY A 239 18.27 -26.16 -12.99
C GLY A 239 19.43 -26.05 -12.02
N ARG A 240 19.17 -25.48 -10.86
CA ARG A 240 20.14 -25.37 -9.76
C ARG A 240 19.85 -26.44 -8.70
N VAL A 241 20.90 -27.14 -8.37
CA VAL A 241 20.94 -28.15 -7.29
C VAL A 241 20.87 -27.44 -5.94
N GLY A 242 20.02 -27.91 -5.04
CA GLY A 242 19.97 -27.45 -3.66
C GLY A 242 21.15 -27.87 -2.81
N ILE A 243 20.92 -27.96 -1.51
CA ILE A 243 21.97 -28.48 -0.59
C ILE A 243 22.04 -29.99 -0.73
N VAL A 244 23.22 -30.49 -1.04
CA VAL A 244 23.53 -31.92 -1.13
C VAL A 244 24.01 -32.40 0.24
N SER A 245 23.17 -33.19 0.91
CA SER A 245 23.47 -33.73 2.25
C SER A 245 23.90 -35.17 2.24
N ILE A 246 24.07 -35.78 1.05
CA ILE A 246 24.35 -37.19 0.86
C ILE A 246 25.83 -37.38 0.63
N ASN A 247 26.39 -38.43 1.26
CA ASN A 247 27.82 -38.76 1.16
C ASN A 247 28.03 -40.10 0.45
N PRO A 248 29.14 -40.25 -0.30
CA PRO A 248 29.59 -41.55 -0.77
C PRO A 248 29.73 -42.54 0.42
N GLY A 249 29.28 -43.77 0.23
CA GLY A 249 29.23 -44.78 1.29
C GLY A 249 27.97 -44.81 2.13
N GLN A 250 27.07 -43.85 1.95
CA GLN A 250 25.77 -43.84 2.62
C GLN A 250 24.80 -44.80 1.92
N PHE A 251 24.02 -45.54 2.68
CA PHE A 251 22.90 -46.33 2.12
C PHE A 251 21.63 -45.49 2.05
N VAL A 252 20.91 -45.55 0.91
CA VAL A 252 19.68 -44.83 0.66
C VAL A 252 18.55 -45.81 0.33
N ASN A 253 17.33 -45.50 0.80
CA ASN A 253 16.13 -46.29 0.54
C ASN A 253 15.28 -45.67 -0.56
N PRO A 254 14.37 -46.45 -1.19
CA PRO A 254 13.40 -45.93 -2.13
C PRO A 254 12.55 -44.84 -1.49
N GLY A 255 12.40 -43.69 -2.18
CA GLY A 255 11.62 -42.56 -1.70
C GLY A 255 12.35 -41.57 -0.81
N ASP A 256 13.57 -41.87 -0.37
CA ASP A 256 14.40 -40.90 0.39
C ASP A 256 14.68 -39.66 -0.48
N LYS A 257 14.43 -38.44 0.08
CA LYS A 257 14.82 -37.18 -0.56
C LYS A 257 16.35 -37.09 -0.59
N LEU A 258 16.89 -37.03 -1.79
CA LEU A 258 18.33 -36.99 -1.99
C LEU A 258 18.84 -35.61 -2.35
N ILE A 259 18.24 -34.98 -3.34
CA ILE A 259 18.65 -33.69 -3.90
C ILE A 259 17.39 -32.91 -4.34
N THR A 260 17.34 -31.64 -4.02
CA THR A 260 16.36 -30.74 -4.59
C THR A 260 16.92 -30.12 -5.88
N LEU A 261 16.15 -30.13 -6.96
CA LEU A 261 16.49 -29.48 -8.23
C LEU A 261 15.40 -28.43 -8.55
N GLN A 262 15.82 -27.20 -8.85
CA GLN A 262 14.90 -26.12 -9.14
C GLN A 262 15.35 -25.30 -10.34
N THR A 263 14.42 -24.99 -11.24
CA THR A 263 14.62 -24.02 -12.32
C THR A 263 14.29 -22.64 -11.77
N LEU A 264 15.29 -21.74 -11.73
CA LEU A 264 15.20 -20.40 -11.17
C LEU A 264 14.91 -19.30 -12.19
N ASP A 265 15.02 -19.60 -13.48
CA ASP A 265 14.71 -18.70 -14.60
C ASP A 265 14.08 -19.50 -15.73
N PRO A 266 12.84 -19.17 -16.14
CA PRO A 266 11.92 -18.22 -15.50
C PRO A 266 11.44 -18.70 -14.12
N ILE A 267 10.75 -17.81 -13.39
CA ILE A 267 10.16 -18.12 -12.10
C ILE A 267 8.67 -17.72 -12.09
N PHE A 268 7.87 -18.39 -11.30
CA PHE A 268 6.44 -18.05 -11.14
C PHE A 268 6.19 -17.30 -9.84
N VAL A 269 5.14 -16.47 -9.86
CA VAL A 269 4.49 -15.95 -8.66
C VAL A 269 3.03 -16.37 -8.67
N ASP A 270 2.61 -17.04 -7.61
CA ASP A 270 1.24 -17.46 -7.38
C ASP A 270 0.62 -16.48 -6.37
N PHE A 271 -0.47 -15.84 -6.74
CA PHE A 271 -1.18 -14.87 -5.90
C PHE A 271 -2.69 -15.02 -6.05
N THR A 272 -3.45 -14.39 -5.16
CA THR A 272 -4.90 -14.49 -5.18
C THR A 272 -5.55 -13.12 -5.21
N LEU A 273 -6.67 -13.01 -5.90
CA LEU A 273 -7.49 -11.80 -5.95
C LEU A 273 -8.95 -12.12 -5.66
N PRO A 274 -9.70 -11.19 -5.01
CA PRO A 274 -11.13 -11.34 -4.83
C PRO A 274 -11.87 -11.54 -6.17
N GLN A 275 -12.88 -12.40 -6.18
CA GLN A 275 -13.66 -12.71 -7.39
C GLN A 275 -14.28 -11.47 -8.06
N GLY A 276 -14.57 -10.40 -7.29
CA GLY A 276 -15.10 -9.14 -7.85
C GLY A 276 -14.15 -8.42 -8.81
N ASN A 277 -12.86 -8.78 -8.80
CA ASN A 277 -11.86 -8.19 -9.70
C ASN A 277 -11.61 -9.05 -10.95
N ALA A 278 -12.34 -10.16 -11.12
CA ALA A 278 -12.12 -11.12 -12.22
C ALA A 278 -12.23 -10.50 -13.61
N GLU A 279 -13.19 -9.58 -13.82
CA GLU A 279 -13.39 -8.91 -15.12
C GLU A 279 -12.24 -8.00 -15.52
N GLN A 280 -11.44 -7.55 -14.55
CA GLN A 280 -10.37 -6.58 -14.76
C GLN A 280 -9.03 -7.25 -15.10
N ILE A 281 -8.98 -8.59 -15.05
CA ILE A 281 -7.75 -9.36 -15.18
C ILE A 281 -7.80 -10.24 -16.43
N GLN A 282 -6.71 -10.22 -17.18
CA GLN A 282 -6.58 -11.02 -18.40
C GLN A 282 -5.19 -11.67 -18.45
N VAL A 283 -5.15 -12.85 -19.10
CA VAL A 283 -3.88 -13.52 -19.43
C VAL A 283 -3.05 -12.62 -20.34
N GLY A 284 -1.75 -12.53 -20.07
CA GLY A 284 -0.82 -11.65 -20.80
C GLY A 284 -0.66 -10.26 -20.18
N GLN A 285 -1.48 -9.89 -19.20
CA GLN A 285 -1.40 -8.60 -18.50
C GLN A 285 -0.09 -8.48 -17.73
N GLU A 286 0.50 -7.27 -17.74
CA GLU A 286 1.74 -6.98 -17.05
C GLU A 286 1.56 -6.88 -15.54
N VAL A 287 2.48 -7.50 -14.82
CA VAL A 287 2.57 -7.43 -13.36
C VAL A 287 3.95 -6.93 -12.95
N VAL A 288 3.98 -6.11 -11.91
CA VAL A 288 5.21 -5.67 -11.26
C VAL A 288 5.28 -6.31 -9.89
N VAL A 289 6.33 -7.08 -9.66
CA VAL A 289 6.53 -7.84 -8.43
C VAL A 289 7.69 -7.25 -7.65
N THR A 290 7.48 -6.99 -6.38
CA THR A 290 8.49 -6.55 -5.42
C THR A 290 8.58 -7.53 -4.27
N THR A 291 9.78 -7.72 -3.72
CA THR A 291 10.02 -8.62 -2.58
C THR A 291 10.64 -7.86 -1.43
N ASP A 292 10.35 -8.26 -0.21
CA ASP A 292 10.94 -7.60 0.97
C ASP A 292 12.46 -7.82 1.07
N ALA A 293 12.96 -8.89 0.44
CA ALA A 293 14.38 -9.19 0.38
C ALA A 293 15.17 -8.19 -0.49
N PHE A 294 14.51 -7.57 -1.49
CA PHE A 294 15.12 -6.62 -2.44
C PHE A 294 14.20 -5.41 -2.61
N LYS A 295 14.22 -4.52 -1.63
CA LYS A 295 13.29 -3.37 -1.57
C LYS A 295 13.38 -2.41 -2.75
N ASP A 296 14.57 -2.28 -3.33
CA ASP A 296 14.83 -1.35 -4.45
C ASP A 296 14.74 -2.02 -5.83
N ALA A 297 14.47 -3.34 -5.89
CA ALA A 297 14.34 -4.08 -7.12
C ALA A 297 12.88 -4.42 -7.42
N SER A 298 12.45 -4.12 -8.64
CA SER A 298 11.17 -4.54 -9.17
C SER A 298 11.37 -5.53 -10.31
N PHE A 299 10.61 -6.60 -10.28
CA PHE A 299 10.63 -7.65 -11.30
C PHE A 299 9.35 -7.55 -12.12
N THR A 300 9.49 -7.45 -13.43
CA THR A 300 8.33 -7.41 -14.33
C THR A 300 8.02 -8.80 -14.86
N GLY A 301 6.74 -9.09 -14.96
CA GLY A 301 6.26 -10.36 -15.49
C GLY A 301 4.92 -10.22 -16.19
N LYS A 302 4.34 -11.35 -16.59
CA LYS A 302 3.04 -11.42 -17.23
C LYS A 302 2.19 -12.52 -16.62
N ILE A 303 0.90 -12.28 -16.51
CA ILE A 303 -0.07 -13.30 -16.12
C ILE A 303 -0.08 -14.42 -17.17
N THR A 304 0.19 -15.63 -16.73
CA THR A 304 0.23 -16.84 -17.58
C THR A 304 -1.06 -17.63 -17.48
N ALA A 305 -1.65 -17.67 -16.28
CA ALA A 305 -2.86 -18.43 -16.05
C ALA A 305 -3.74 -17.79 -14.97
N ILE A 306 -5.04 -17.96 -15.12
CA ILE A 306 -6.07 -17.62 -14.15
C ILE A 306 -6.82 -18.91 -13.84
N SER A 307 -6.92 -19.29 -12.58
CA SER A 307 -7.64 -20.50 -12.18
C SER A 307 -9.11 -20.41 -12.58
N PRO A 308 -9.66 -21.43 -13.26
CA PRO A 308 -11.09 -21.45 -13.57
C PRO A 308 -11.96 -21.73 -12.34
N LYS A 309 -11.34 -22.07 -11.20
CA LYS A 309 -12.02 -22.37 -9.93
C LYS A 309 -11.78 -21.26 -8.94
N VAL A 310 -12.88 -20.77 -8.36
CA VAL A 310 -12.87 -19.86 -7.21
C VAL A 310 -12.79 -20.70 -5.92
N ASP A 311 -11.94 -20.33 -5.01
CA ASP A 311 -11.92 -20.91 -3.68
C ASP A 311 -13.19 -20.50 -2.93
N THR A 312 -13.99 -21.49 -2.54
CA THR A 312 -15.31 -21.26 -1.92
C THR A 312 -15.22 -20.70 -0.50
N ASN A 313 -14.11 -20.92 0.20
CA ASN A 313 -13.90 -20.46 1.57
C ASN A 313 -13.47 -18.99 1.60
N THR A 314 -12.52 -18.63 0.74
CA THR A 314 -11.94 -17.28 0.69
C THR A 314 -12.57 -16.38 -0.37
N ARG A 315 -13.33 -16.97 -1.32
CA ARG A 315 -13.89 -16.30 -2.50
C ARG A 315 -12.83 -15.60 -3.37
N ASN A 316 -11.64 -16.14 -3.37
CA ASN A 316 -10.53 -15.66 -4.18
C ASN A 316 -10.29 -16.53 -5.40
N ILE A 317 -9.77 -15.90 -6.43
CA ILE A 317 -9.30 -16.55 -7.66
C ILE A 317 -7.78 -16.62 -7.59
N GLN A 318 -7.20 -17.79 -7.82
CA GLN A 318 -5.76 -17.97 -7.90
C GLN A 318 -5.26 -17.59 -9.30
N ILE A 319 -4.17 -16.85 -9.33
CA ILE A 319 -3.54 -16.34 -10.54
C ILE A 319 -2.06 -16.68 -10.49
N GLU A 320 -1.55 -17.08 -11.64
CA GLU A 320 -0.14 -17.36 -11.85
C GLU A 320 0.44 -16.34 -12.82
N ALA A 321 1.58 -15.75 -12.47
CA ALA A 321 2.33 -14.91 -13.39
C ALA A 321 3.78 -15.41 -13.49
N GLN A 322 4.35 -15.29 -14.68
CA GLN A 322 5.72 -15.65 -14.97
C GLN A 322 6.60 -14.41 -14.98
N LEU A 323 7.74 -14.49 -14.29
CA LEU A 323 8.75 -13.44 -14.21
C LEU A 323 10.07 -13.92 -14.80
N ALA A 324 10.80 -13.03 -15.43
CA ALA A 324 12.19 -13.26 -15.77
C ALA A 324 13.07 -13.05 -14.53
N ASN A 325 14.01 -13.98 -14.30
CA ASN A 325 14.94 -13.94 -13.18
C ASN A 325 16.37 -14.28 -13.62
N PRO A 326 16.95 -13.56 -14.61
CA PRO A 326 18.22 -13.90 -15.21
C PRO A 326 19.37 -13.89 -14.18
N GLU A 327 19.31 -13.02 -13.21
CA GLU A 327 20.31 -12.93 -12.13
C GLU A 327 20.09 -13.96 -11.02
N LYS A 328 19.01 -14.77 -11.11
CA LYS A 328 18.65 -15.80 -10.12
C LYS A 328 18.62 -15.29 -8.68
N LYS A 329 18.27 -13.99 -8.50
CA LYS A 329 18.17 -13.34 -7.19
C LYS A 329 16.91 -13.74 -6.44
N VAL A 330 15.81 -13.86 -7.15
CA VAL A 330 14.52 -14.25 -6.59
C VAL A 330 14.51 -15.77 -6.41
N LEU A 331 14.19 -16.22 -5.19
CA LEU A 331 14.19 -17.63 -4.84
C LEU A 331 12.79 -18.15 -4.54
N PRO A 332 12.48 -19.39 -4.89
CA PRO A 332 11.21 -20.02 -4.50
C PRO A 332 11.02 -20.02 -2.98
N GLY A 333 9.77 -19.79 -2.56
CA GLY A 333 9.40 -19.64 -1.15
C GLY A 333 9.46 -18.22 -0.62
N MET A 334 9.96 -17.25 -1.38
CA MET A 334 9.89 -15.84 -0.98
C MET A 334 8.47 -15.30 -1.13
N PHE A 335 8.11 -14.38 -0.22
CA PHE A 335 6.89 -13.56 -0.37
C PHE A 335 7.12 -12.44 -1.37
N ALA A 336 6.06 -12.11 -2.10
CA ALA A 336 6.08 -11.08 -3.11
C ALA A 336 4.83 -10.21 -3.03
N ASN A 337 5.02 -8.90 -3.16
CA ASN A 337 3.95 -7.94 -3.39
C ASN A 337 3.76 -7.79 -4.91
N VAL A 338 2.58 -8.12 -5.39
CA VAL A 338 2.23 -8.12 -6.82
C VAL A 338 1.34 -6.93 -7.13
N ASN A 339 1.80 -6.06 -8.01
CA ASN A 339 1.03 -4.93 -8.52
C ASN A 339 0.64 -5.20 -9.98
N ILE A 340 -0.64 -5.31 -10.24
CA ILE A 340 -1.20 -5.56 -11.56
C ILE A 340 -1.62 -4.22 -12.13
N LYS A 341 -1.08 -3.85 -13.28
CA LYS A 341 -1.46 -2.62 -13.97
C LYS A 341 -2.81 -2.79 -14.65
N LEU A 342 -3.77 -1.91 -14.34
CA LEU A 342 -5.12 -1.94 -14.91
C LEU A 342 -5.28 -0.84 -15.96
N GLY A 343 -5.76 -1.22 -17.15
CA GLY A 343 -6.12 -0.25 -18.19
C GLY A 343 -4.97 0.65 -18.65
N ALA A 344 -5.34 1.72 -19.34
CA ALA A 344 -4.38 2.74 -19.82
C ALA A 344 -4.05 3.77 -18.73
N GLU A 345 -2.89 4.39 -18.82
CA GLU A 345 -2.52 5.55 -18.00
C GLU A 345 -3.48 6.71 -18.28
N VAL A 346 -4.03 7.28 -17.21
CA VAL A 346 -4.95 8.42 -17.27
C VAL A 346 -4.24 9.63 -16.67
N LYS A 347 -4.29 10.74 -17.38
CA LYS A 347 -3.79 12.02 -16.85
C LYS A 347 -4.80 12.61 -15.90
N LEU A 348 -4.47 12.64 -14.63
CA LEU A 348 -5.29 13.19 -13.57
C LEU A 348 -4.65 14.44 -12.97
N LEU A 349 -5.50 15.38 -12.58
CA LEU A 349 -5.10 16.52 -11.76
C LEU A 349 -4.90 16.02 -10.32
N THR A 350 -3.70 16.15 -9.80
CA THR A 350 -3.36 15.71 -8.45
C THR A 350 -3.16 16.88 -7.52
N LEU A 351 -3.68 16.72 -6.31
CA LEU A 351 -3.52 17.65 -5.21
C LEU A 351 -2.99 16.89 -3.98
N PRO A 352 -2.11 17.49 -3.18
CA PRO A 352 -1.75 16.90 -1.91
C PRO A 352 -2.97 16.86 -0.98
N GLN A 353 -3.06 15.84 -0.16
CA GLN A 353 -4.15 15.65 0.78
C GLN A 353 -4.37 16.85 1.72
N THR A 354 -3.30 17.59 2.02
CA THR A 354 -3.34 18.82 2.84
C THR A 354 -4.09 19.98 2.19
N ALA A 355 -4.32 19.96 0.86
CA ALA A 355 -5.07 20.98 0.13
C ALA A 355 -6.57 20.69 0.12
N VAL A 356 -7.01 19.51 0.55
CA VAL A 356 -8.41 19.08 0.56
C VAL A 356 -8.95 19.14 1.97
N THR A 357 -10.07 19.83 2.14
CA THR A 357 -10.80 19.89 3.42
C THR A 357 -11.97 18.91 3.37
N TYR A 358 -11.97 17.93 4.28
CA TYR A 358 -13.02 16.93 4.39
C TYR A 358 -14.09 17.40 5.35
N ASN A 359 -15.32 17.50 4.86
CA ASN A 359 -16.49 17.84 5.65
C ASN A 359 -17.52 16.69 5.57
N PRO A 360 -18.46 16.57 6.52
CA PRO A 360 -19.55 15.59 6.44
C PRO A 360 -20.42 15.70 5.18
N TYR A 361 -20.41 16.87 4.54
CA TYR A 361 -21.18 17.17 3.33
C TYR A 361 -20.40 17.02 2.02
N GLY A 362 -19.10 16.65 2.09
CA GLY A 362 -18.24 16.47 0.92
C GLY A 362 -16.85 17.06 1.09
N SER A 363 -16.01 16.85 0.10
CA SER A 363 -14.64 17.38 0.06
C SER A 363 -14.63 18.74 -0.64
N THR A 364 -13.91 19.69 -0.07
CA THR A 364 -13.81 21.06 -0.62
C THR A 364 -12.36 21.48 -0.78
N VAL A 365 -12.11 22.25 -1.84
CA VAL A 365 -10.81 22.85 -2.15
C VAL A 365 -10.98 24.35 -2.26
N PHE A 366 -10.00 25.12 -1.79
CA PHE A 366 -9.98 26.57 -1.95
C PHE A 366 -9.10 26.96 -3.14
N ILE A 367 -9.70 27.62 -4.12
CA ILE A 367 -8.98 28.15 -5.29
C ILE A 367 -8.66 29.62 -5.04
N ALA A 368 -7.40 30.01 -5.14
CA ALA A 368 -6.97 31.40 -5.06
C ALA A 368 -7.18 32.10 -6.42
N LYS A 369 -8.16 33.01 -6.48
CA LYS A 369 -8.43 33.83 -7.68
C LYS A 369 -7.98 35.27 -7.48
N PRO A 370 -7.40 35.93 -8.48
CA PRO A 370 -7.07 37.36 -8.40
C PRO A 370 -8.36 38.20 -8.40
N THR A 371 -8.51 39.08 -7.40
CA THR A 371 -9.69 39.91 -7.18
C THR A 371 -9.68 41.20 -8.02
N GLY A 372 -8.66 41.43 -8.86
CA GLY A 372 -8.47 42.68 -9.60
C GLY A 372 -8.08 43.90 -8.75
N LYS A 373 -8.06 43.78 -7.43
CA LYS A 373 -7.58 44.79 -6.47
C LYS A 373 -6.12 44.52 -6.14
N LYS A 374 -5.35 45.59 -5.94
CA LYS A 374 -3.96 45.47 -5.48
C LYS A 374 -3.92 45.53 -3.96
N ASP A 375 -3.14 44.69 -3.34
CA ASP A 375 -2.85 44.72 -1.90
C ASP A 375 -2.00 45.97 -1.55
N LYS A 376 -1.87 46.28 -0.25
CA LYS A 376 -1.07 47.38 0.27
C LYS A 376 0.40 47.37 -0.21
N GLN A 377 0.87 46.24 -0.72
CA GLN A 377 2.21 46.04 -1.26
C GLN A 377 2.26 46.07 -2.80
N GLY A 378 1.16 46.44 -3.50
CA GLY A 378 1.10 46.52 -4.96
C GLY A 378 0.94 45.17 -5.69
N LYS A 379 0.85 44.04 -4.96
CA LYS A 379 0.61 42.70 -5.52
C LYS A 379 -0.90 42.50 -5.75
N PRO A 380 -1.31 41.66 -6.73
CA PRO A 380 -2.73 41.34 -6.92
C PRO A 380 -3.26 40.66 -5.66
N ALA A 381 -4.33 41.21 -5.09
CA ALA A 381 -5.01 40.59 -3.95
C ALA A 381 -5.71 39.30 -4.44
N LEU A 382 -5.50 38.22 -3.71
CA LEU A 382 -6.11 36.91 -3.98
C LEU A 382 -7.31 36.71 -3.07
N GLU A 383 -8.38 36.18 -3.61
CA GLU A 383 -9.58 35.75 -2.85
C GLU A 383 -9.68 34.23 -2.92
N ALA A 384 -9.92 33.61 -1.77
CA ALA A 384 -10.12 32.18 -1.69
C ALA A 384 -11.58 31.83 -2.03
N GLN A 385 -11.79 31.19 -3.16
CA GLN A 385 -13.08 30.66 -3.56
C GLN A 385 -13.16 29.19 -3.18
N GLN A 386 -14.14 28.84 -2.36
CA GLN A 386 -14.44 27.45 -2.02
C GLN A 386 -15.15 26.76 -3.19
N VAL A 387 -14.62 25.62 -3.60
CA VAL A 387 -15.18 24.78 -4.65
C VAL A 387 -15.37 23.37 -4.09
N PHE A 388 -16.52 22.77 -4.36
CA PHE A 388 -16.77 21.38 -4.03
C PHE A 388 -16.00 20.50 -5.00
N GLU A 389 -15.21 19.58 -4.46
CA GLU A 389 -14.50 18.60 -5.26
C GLU A 389 -15.35 17.32 -5.32
N ILE A 390 -15.60 16.87 -6.54
CA ILE A 390 -16.15 15.55 -6.82
C ILE A 390 -14.98 14.68 -7.27
N GLY A 391 -14.12 14.28 -6.31
CA GLY A 391 -12.95 13.47 -6.57
C GLY A 391 -12.98 12.18 -5.77
N ARG A 392 -12.27 11.14 -6.25
CA ARG A 392 -11.95 9.96 -5.46
C ARG A 392 -10.59 10.18 -4.84
N ALA A 393 -10.50 10.18 -3.50
CA ALA A 393 -9.23 10.04 -2.82
C ALA A 393 -8.74 8.61 -3.03
N HIS A 394 -7.60 8.44 -3.68
CA HIS A 394 -6.87 7.18 -3.69
C HIS A 394 -5.75 7.31 -2.65
N VAL A 395 -5.87 6.52 -1.60
CA VAL A 395 -4.83 6.31 -0.60
C VAL A 395 -3.90 5.20 -1.06
#